data_fa10e82b25f62b0ff63c605c48aed0ac
#
_entry.id   fa10e82b25f62b0ff63c605c48aed0ac
#
_cell.length_a   1.000
_cell.length_b   1.000
_cell.length_c   1.000
_cell.angle_alpha   90.00
_cell.angle_beta   90.00
_cell.angle_gamma   90.00
#
_symmetry.space_group_name_H-M   'P 1'
#
loop_
_entity.id
_entity.type
_entity.pdbx_description
1 polymer ?
#
loop_
_entity_poly.entity_id
_entity_poly.type
_entity_poly.pdbx_seq_one_letter_code
_entity_poly.pdbx_strand_id
1 'polypeptide(L)'
;MSAEQNKALVRRLFKVQEDLQSGKAELNALDELLAPNFVSHYKRLPGQQPDREGYKRVLAELRATRSHVRYLIEDQVAGEDKVVTRFIVQTTDDEGELMGGAPTGREVSGKAILIYRIEGGKIAEEWGLGTMGPKLMRQRLAQELEQERIERARIEQELQVASRIQQASLPKEVPALEGWQISPYYQPAREVGGDFYDFHLLSEGRVGIVVGDATGKGVPAALVMSTTLGMLQAVSQAFDSSSPGAALERVNETLVARIPSNMFVTCFYAILDSESGTLSYANAGHDLPYVRRRGGECEELRARGMPLGIMPGMSYEQKEIVLEEGEAALFYSDGLVEAHDSTGDMFGFPRLRKLVAEHGEVGSLDEALLEELYSFVGEGWEQEDDITLLTLRRSAT
;
A
#
# COMPACT_ATOMS: atom_id res chain seq x y z
N MET A 1 -45.23 -16.70 -28.54
CA MET A 1 -45.29 -15.86 -29.77
C MET A 1 -44.26 -16.35 -30.74
N SER A 2 -44.43 -16.13 -32.08
CA SER A 2 -43.39 -16.49 -33.05
C SER A 2 -42.20 -15.49 -32.97
N ALA A 3 -41.06 -15.89 -33.50
CA ALA A 3 -39.88 -15.00 -33.58
C ALA A 3 -40.16 -13.66 -34.28
N GLU A 4 -40.99 -13.70 -35.34
CA GLU A 4 -41.39 -12.47 -36.05
C GLU A 4 -42.33 -11.61 -35.22
N GLN A 5 -43.26 -12.19 -34.41
CA GLN A 5 -44.10 -11.45 -33.48
C GLN A 5 -43.26 -10.80 -32.38
N ASN A 6 -42.24 -11.48 -31.87
CA ASN A 6 -41.30 -10.93 -30.89
C ASN A 6 -40.52 -9.76 -31.44
N LYS A 7 -39.98 -9.85 -32.65
CA LYS A 7 -39.32 -8.73 -33.35
C LYS A 7 -40.29 -7.54 -33.55
N ALA A 8 -41.52 -7.80 -33.95
CA ALA A 8 -42.55 -6.77 -34.12
C ALA A 8 -42.87 -6.03 -32.82
N LEU A 9 -42.93 -6.76 -31.70
CA LEU A 9 -43.13 -6.16 -30.36
C LEU A 9 -41.97 -5.20 -30.02
N VAL A 10 -40.73 -5.59 -30.25
CA VAL A 10 -39.57 -4.73 -29.97
C VAL A 10 -39.56 -3.53 -30.91
N ARG A 11 -39.87 -3.69 -32.20
CA ARG A 11 -40.02 -2.54 -33.13
C ARG A 11 -41.12 -1.55 -32.67
N ARG A 12 -42.23 -2.06 -32.11
CA ARG A 12 -43.29 -1.23 -31.53
C ARG A 12 -42.77 -0.46 -30.31
N LEU A 13 -41.91 -1.08 -29.46
CA LEU A 13 -41.28 -0.36 -28.34
C LEU A 13 -40.45 0.83 -28.84
N PHE A 14 -39.57 0.63 -29.82
CA PHE A 14 -38.78 1.74 -30.39
C PHE A 14 -39.67 2.83 -30.97
N LYS A 15 -40.73 2.46 -31.66
CA LYS A 15 -41.65 3.44 -32.22
C LYS A 15 -42.35 4.24 -31.12
N VAL A 16 -42.83 3.60 -30.05
CA VAL A 16 -43.40 4.29 -28.90
C VAL A 16 -42.41 5.23 -28.25
N GLN A 17 -41.14 4.82 -28.12
CA GLN A 17 -40.10 5.71 -27.60
C GLN A 17 -39.88 6.96 -28.47
N GLU A 18 -39.85 6.83 -29.80
CA GLU A 18 -39.80 7.97 -30.72
C GLU A 18 -41.03 8.88 -30.57
N ASP A 19 -42.22 8.30 -30.48
CA ASP A 19 -43.46 9.05 -30.34
C ASP A 19 -43.56 9.74 -28.96
N LEU A 20 -43.03 9.14 -27.89
CA LEU A 20 -42.86 9.78 -26.59
C LEU A 20 -41.92 11.01 -26.69
N GLN A 21 -40.81 10.89 -27.35
CA GLN A 21 -39.83 11.99 -27.49
C GLN A 21 -40.39 13.13 -28.31
N SER A 22 -41.21 12.86 -29.34
CA SER A 22 -41.88 13.87 -30.17
C SER A 22 -43.22 14.38 -29.60
N GLY A 23 -43.65 13.94 -28.41
CA GLY A 23 -44.92 14.34 -27.79
C GLY A 23 -46.17 13.73 -28.39
N LYS A 24 -46.04 12.72 -29.27
CA LYS A 24 -47.15 12.03 -29.93
C LYS A 24 -47.75 10.88 -29.09
N ALA A 25 -47.04 10.43 -28.05
CA ALA A 25 -47.46 9.39 -27.14
C ALA A 25 -47.27 9.83 -25.68
N GLU A 26 -47.96 9.19 -24.76
CA GLU A 26 -47.85 9.34 -23.33
C GLU A 26 -47.09 8.13 -22.70
N LEU A 27 -46.50 8.32 -21.51
CA LEU A 27 -45.71 7.27 -20.84
C LEU A 27 -46.51 5.99 -20.53
N ASN A 28 -47.82 6.08 -20.40
CA ASN A 28 -48.70 4.93 -20.20
C ASN A 28 -48.74 3.97 -21.40
N ALA A 29 -48.43 4.44 -22.60
CA ALA A 29 -48.32 3.57 -23.77
C ALA A 29 -47.29 2.44 -23.60
N LEU A 30 -46.29 2.63 -22.71
CA LEU A 30 -45.33 1.60 -22.38
C LEU A 30 -45.93 0.45 -21.55
N ASP A 31 -47.03 0.66 -20.83
CA ASP A 31 -47.65 -0.37 -20.00
C ASP A 31 -48.28 -1.50 -20.84
N GLU A 32 -48.56 -1.21 -22.09
CA GLU A 32 -49.02 -2.24 -23.04
C GLU A 32 -47.87 -3.15 -23.50
N LEU A 33 -46.64 -2.63 -23.53
CA LEU A 33 -45.48 -3.31 -24.09
C LEU A 33 -44.58 -3.94 -23.03
N LEU A 34 -44.49 -3.31 -21.85
CA LEU A 34 -43.61 -3.77 -20.74
C LEU A 34 -44.45 -4.60 -19.74
N ALA A 35 -43.88 -5.69 -19.25
CA ALA A 35 -44.46 -6.50 -18.22
C ALA A 35 -44.55 -5.71 -16.88
N PRO A 36 -45.52 -6.04 -15.99
CA PRO A 36 -45.59 -5.40 -14.66
C PRO A 36 -44.30 -5.57 -13.84
N ASN A 37 -43.62 -6.70 -13.99
CA ASN A 37 -42.34 -7.06 -13.35
C ASN A 37 -41.13 -6.80 -14.24
N PHE A 38 -41.22 -5.85 -15.17
CA PHE A 38 -40.13 -5.49 -16.07
C PHE A 38 -38.91 -5.05 -15.30
N VAL A 39 -37.71 -5.54 -15.76
CA VAL A 39 -36.42 -5.17 -15.22
C VAL A 39 -35.49 -4.73 -16.34
N SER A 40 -34.92 -3.53 -16.22
CA SER A 40 -33.87 -3.05 -17.12
C SER A 40 -32.51 -3.21 -16.45
N HIS A 41 -31.66 -4.06 -16.99
CA HIS A 41 -30.27 -4.21 -16.61
C HIS A 41 -29.36 -3.21 -17.32
N TYR A 42 -29.92 -2.48 -18.31
CA TYR A 42 -29.22 -1.43 -19.04
C TYR A 42 -29.53 -0.06 -18.45
N LYS A 43 -28.53 0.55 -17.81
CA LYS A 43 -28.66 1.88 -17.22
C LYS A 43 -28.34 2.97 -18.24
N ARG A 44 -29.33 3.78 -18.58
CA ARG A 44 -29.21 4.93 -19.47
C ARG A 44 -28.75 6.18 -18.76
N LEU A 45 -29.10 6.29 -17.46
CA LEU A 45 -28.72 7.41 -16.59
C LEU A 45 -28.19 6.90 -15.24
N PRO A 46 -27.29 7.65 -14.57
CA PRO A 46 -26.88 7.36 -13.19
C PRO A 46 -28.08 7.34 -12.24
N GLY A 47 -28.09 6.41 -11.30
CA GLY A 47 -29.19 6.30 -10.30
C GLY A 47 -30.48 5.70 -10.83
N GLN A 48 -30.57 5.30 -12.09
CA GLN A 48 -31.74 4.67 -12.68
C GLN A 48 -32.17 3.43 -11.87
N GLN A 49 -33.42 3.42 -11.43
CA GLN A 49 -34.03 2.21 -10.86
C GLN A 49 -34.28 1.19 -11.97
N PRO A 50 -34.07 -0.11 -11.71
CA PRO A 50 -34.16 -1.14 -12.76
C PRO A 50 -35.60 -1.49 -13.15
N ASP A 51 -36.61 -1.04 -12.42
CA ASP A 51 -38.01 -1.36 -12.63
C ASP A 51 -38.69 -0.55 -13.75
N ARG A 52 -39.90 -0.90 -14.07
CA ARG A 52 -40.71 -0.27 -15.13
C ARG A 52 -40.90 1.23 -14.87
N GLU A 53 -41.13 1.65 -13.65
CA GLU A 53 -41.34 3.07 -13.32
C GLU A 53 -40.02 3.87 -13.41
N GLY A 54 -38.92 3.28 -13.00
CA GLY A 54 -37.56 3.85 -13.23
C GLY A 54 -37.25 4.04 -14.70
N TYR A 55 -37.62 3.06 -15.54
CA TYR A 55 -37.47 3.16 -16.99
C TYR A 55 -38.31 4.32 -17.59
N LYS A 56 -39.57 4.48 -17.16
CA LYS A 56 -40.42 5.59 -17.58
C LYS A 56 -39.85 6.95 -17.17
N ARG A 57 -39.36 7.09 -15.92
CA ARG A 57 -38.70 8.32 -15.45
C ARG A 57 -37.54 8.71 -16.32
N VAL A 58 -36.66 7.76 -16.65
CA VAL A 58 -35.54 8.01 -17.53
C VAL A 58 -35.94 8.50 -18.94
N LEU A 59 -36.99 7.90 -19.50
CA LEU A 59 -37.50 8.37 -20.81
C LEU A 59 -38.08 9.77 -20.75
N ALA A 60 -38.75 10.13 -19.62
CA ALA A 60 -39.24 11.49 -19.37
C ALA A 60 -38.08 12.51 -19.26
N GLU A 61 -37.04 12.18 -18.51
CA GLU A 61 -35.80 13.02 -18.40
C GLU A 61 -35.12 13.20 -19.77
N LEU A 62 -34.97 12.10 -20.51
CA LEU A 62 -34.36 12.17 -21.84
C LEU A 62 -35.21 13.01 -22.82
N ARG A 63 -36.52 13.04 -22.68
CA ARG A 63 -37.39 13.91 -23.47
C ARG A 63 -37.17 15.40 -23.19
N ALA A 64 -36.83 15.74 -21.94
CA ALA A 64 -36.56 17.13 -21.57
C ALA A 64 -35.25 17.66 -22.17
N THR A 65 -34.27 16.76 -22.44
CA THR A 65 -32.89 17.14 -22.84
C THR A 65 -32.54 16.85 -24.29
N ARG A 66 -33.42 16.18 -25.05
CA ARG A 66 -33.15 15.75 -26.44
C ARG A 66 -34.34 15.98 -27.33
N SER A 67 -34.09 16.40 -28.54
CA SER A 67 -35.10 16.49 -29.60
C SER A 67 -34.77 15.57 -30.78
N HIS A 68 -35.75 15.35 -31.65
CA HIS A 68 -35.61 14.61 -32.92
C HIS A 68 -34.98 13.21 -32.77
N VAL A 69 -35.36 12.48 -31.69
CA VAL A 69 -34.83 11.12 -31.50
C VAL A 69 -35.40 10.15 -32.53
N ARG A 70 -34.51 9.44 -33.20
CA ARG A 70 -34.81 8.37 -34.19
C ARG A 70 -34.03 7.12 -33.87
N TYR A 71 -34.65 5.96 -34.03
CA TYR A 71 -34.00 4.64 -33.86
C TYR A 71 -33.95 3.93 -35.22
N LEU A 72 -32.76 3.79 -35.79
CA LEU A 72 -32.53 3.07 -37.04
C LEU A 72 -32.10 1.64 -36.69
N ILE A 73 -33.02 0.70 -36.79
CA ILE A 73 -32.74 -0.71 -36.56
C ILE A 73 -31.93 -1.24 -37.73
N GLU A 74 -30.68 -1.65 -37.49
CA GLU A 74 -29.78 -2.24 -38.49
C GLU A 74 -30.04 -3.74 -38.63
N ASP A 75 -30.28 -4.45 -37.50
CA ASP A 75 -30.44 -5.89 -37.52
C ASP A 75 -31.23 -6.36 -36.29
N GLN A 76 -31.99 -7.46 -36.43
CA GLN A 76 -32.70 -8.12 -35.34
C GLN A 76 -32.63 -9.63 -35.50
N VAL A 77 -32.18 -10.30 -34.43
CA VAL A 77 -32.18 -11.76 -34.31
C VAL A 77 -33.13 -12.13 -33.18
N ALA A 78 -34.03 -13.08 -33.40
CA ALA A 78 -34.98 -13.57 -32.40
C ALA A 78 -34.91 -15.08 -32.23
N GLY A 79 -34.89 -15.51 -30.97
CA GLY A 79 -35.13 -16.91 -30.53
C GLY A 79 -36.55 -17.08 -29.98
N GLU A 80 -36.76 -18.10 -29.15
CA GLU A 80 -38.08 -18.43 -28.59
C GLU A 80 -38.62 -17.28 -27.69
N ASP A 81 -37.80 -16.77 -26.81
CA ASP A 81 -38.19 -15.76 -25.80
C ASP A 81 -37.31 -14.47 -25.83
N LYS A 82 -36.30 -14.42 -26.69
CA LYS A 82 -35.35 -13.29 -26.73
C LYS A 82 -35.24 -12.65 -28.12
N VAL A 83 -35.08 -11.33 -28.10
CA VAL A 83 -34.78 -10.54 -29.31
C VAL A 83 -33.51 -9.73 -29.05
N VAL A 84 -32.52 -9.89 -29.91
CA VAL A 84 -31.35 -9.04 -29.96
C VAL A 84 -31.58 -8.01 -31.07
N THR A 85 -31.41 -6.74 -30.74
CA THR A 85 -31.58 -5.64 -31.71
C THR A 85 -30.34 -4.77 -31.72
N ARG A 86 -29.72 -4.64 -32.86
CA ARG A 86 -28.64 -3.69 -33.16
C ARG A 86 -29.25 -2.50 -33.88
N PHE A 87 -28.98 -1.30 -33.39
CA PHE A 87 -29.56 -0.08 -33.93
C PHE A 87 -28.63 1.14 -33.76
N ILE A 88 -28.93 2.17 -34.49
CA ILE A 88 -28.35 3.53 -34.34
C ILE A 88 -29.44 4.41 -33.76
N VAL A 89 -29.15 5.11 -32.68
CA VAL A 89 -29.93 6.23 -32.18
C VAL A 89 -29.39 7.52 -32.79
N GLN A 90 -30.23 8.31 -33.39
CA GLN A 90 -29.94 9.65 -33.90
C GLN A 90 -30.73 10.65 -33.06
N THR A 91 -30.12 11.76 -32.69
CA THR A 91 -30.79 12.83 -31.90
C THR A 91 -30.06 14.14 -32.11
N THR A 92 -30.69 15.27 -31.80
CA THR A 92 -30.05 16.58 -31.81
C THR A 92 -29.44 16.86 -30.43
N ASP A 93 -28.24 17.42 -30.38
CA ASP A 93 -27.55 17.81 -29.13
C ASP A 93 -28.01 19.23 -28.75
N ASP A 94 -29.18 19.29 -28.10
CA ASP A 94 -29.84 20.55 -27.75
C ASP A 94 -29.29 21.20 -26.47
N GLU A 95 -28.68 20.41 -25.58
CA GLU A 95 -28.14 20.89 -24.30
C GLU A 95 -26.60 20.70 -24.18
N GLY A 96 -25.94 20.20 -25.24
CA GLY A 96 -24.49 19.94 -25.21
C GLY A 96 -24.08 18.70 -24.41
N GLU A 97 -25.05 17.92 -23.91
CA GLU A 97 -24.81 16.77 -23.07
C GLU A 97 -24.12 15.60 -23.76
N LEU A 98 -24.45 15.42 -25.07
CA LEU A 98 -23.97 14.28 -25.85
C LEU A 98 -22.52 14.44 -26.29
N MET A 99 -22.08 15.68 -26.55
CA MET A 99 -20.74 15.99 -27.05
C MET A 99 -19.82 16.59 -25.96
N GLY A 100 -20.31 16.85 -24.78
CA GLY A 100 -19.52 17.36 -23.62
C GLY A 100 -19.09 18.82 -23.78
N GLY A 101 -19.97 19.67 -24.34
CA GLY A 101 -19.73 21.10 -24.55
C GLY A 101 -21.00 21.93 -24.47
N ALA A 102 -20.97 23.15 -25.03
CA ALA A 102 -22.15 23.94 -25.22
C ALA A 102 -23.11 23.25 -26.22
N PRO A 103 -24.43 23.53 -26.16
CA PRO A 103 -25.39 23.04 -27.16
C PRO A 103 -24.92 23.32 -28.57
N THR A 104 -24.85 22.28 -29.38
CA THR A 104 -24.35 22.45 -30.76
C THR A 104 -25.48 22.51 -31.79
N GLY A 105 -26.68 22.07 -31.45
CA GLY A 105 -27.79 21.90 -32.35
C GLY A 105 -27.51 20.92 -33.51
N ARG A 106 -26.43 20.15 -33.40
CA ARG A 106 -26.02 19.19 -34.43
C ARG A 106 -26.63 17.83 -34.21
N GLU A 107 -26.93 17.13 -35.28
CA GLU A 107 -27.33 15.75 -35.24
C GLU A 107 -26.13 14.89 -34.76
N VAL A 108 -26.37 14.05 -33.73
CA VAL A 108 -25.41 13.10 -33.19
C VAL A 108 -25.98 11.71 -33.26
N SER A 109 -25.15 10.71 -33.47
CA SER A 109 -25.57 9.33 -33.53
C SER A 109 -24.75 8.44 -32.58
N GLY A 110 -25.40 7.45 -31.98
CA GLY A 110 -24.80 6.43 -31.18
C GLY A 110 -25.23 5.05 -31.62
N LYS A 111 -24.35 4.05 -31.51
CA LYS A 111 -24.69 2.64 -31.77
C LYS A 111 -24.98 1.90 -30.47
N ALA A 112 -25.98 1.03 -30.49
CA ALA A 112 -26.29 0.19 -29.35
C ALA A 112 -26.78 -1.20 -29.78
N ILE A 113 -26.58 -2.15 -28.89
CA ILE A 113 -27.16 -3.49 -28.98
C ILE A 113 -27.95 -3.73 -27.70
N LEU A 114 -29.23 -4.02 -27.85
CA LEU A 114 -30.12 -4.38 -26.74
C LEU A 114 -30.67 -5.80 -26.92
N ILE A 115 -30.76 -6.50 -25.81
CA ILE A 115 -31.37 -7.83 -25.71
C ILE A 115 -32.64 -7.67 -24.89
N TYR A 116 -33.74 -8.17 -25.41
CA TYR A 116 -35.04 -8.18 -24.74
C TYR A 116 -35.50 -9.60 -24.47
N ARG A 117 -35.94 -9.91 -23.26
CA ARG A 117 -36.67 -11.14 -22.95
C ARG A 117 -38.18 -10.85 -22.96
N ILE A 118 -38.91 -11.74 -23.61
CA ILE A 118 -40.35 -11.60 -23.81
C ILE A 118 -41.05 -12.71 -23.03
N GLU A 119 -42.03 -12.33 -22.25
CA GLU A 119 -42.82 -13.22 -21.43
C GLU A 119 -44.30 -12.80 -21.48
N GLY A 120 -45.25 -13.74 -21.73
CA GLY A 120 -46.69 -13.45 -21.80
C GLY A 120 -47.05 -12.38 -22.84
N GLY A 121 -46.28 -12.22 -23.92
CA GLY A 121 -46.52 -11.23 -24.96
C GLY A 121 -46.07 -9.80 -24.63
N LYS A 122 -45.29 -9.65 -23.55
CA LYS A 122 -44.70 -8.38 -23.11
C LYS A 122 -43.23 -8.51 -22.88
N ILE A 123 -42.51 -7.38 -22.92
CA ILE A 123 -41.08 -7.32 -22.63
C ILE A 123 -40.90 -7.35 -21.11
N ALA A 124 -40.25 -8.39 -20.61
CA ALA A 124 -40.00 -8.61 -19.19
C ALA A 124 -38.62 -8.16 -18.73
N GLU A 125 -37.61 -8.25 -19.59
CA GLU A 125 -36.28 -7.81 -19.23
C GLU A 125 -35.54 -7.18 -20.43
N GLU A 126 -34.61 -6.27 -20.09
CA GLU A 126 -33.74 -5.60 -21.03
C GLU A 126 -32.29 -5.63 -20.55
N TRP A 127 -31.37 -6.02 -21.43
CA TRP A 127 -29.92 -5.86 -21.27
C TRP A 127 -29.37 -5.10 -22.46
N GLY A 128 -28.24 -4.41 -22.28
CA GLY A 128 -27.66 -3.73 -23.40
C GLY A 128 -26.27 -3.20 -23.23
N LEU A 129 -25.65 -2.95 -24.36
CA LEU A 129 -24.40 -2.20 -24.53
C LEU A 129 -24.70 -1.05 -25.49
N GLY A 130 -24.46 0.17 -25.04
CA GLY A 130 -24.58 1.36 -25.85
C GLY A 130 -23.48 2.35 -25.52
N THR A 131 -23.15 3.21 -26.47
CA THR A 131 -22.23 4.30 -26.20
C THR A 131 -22.95 5.34 -25.35
N MET A 132 -22.53 5.49 -24.09
CA MET A 132 -22.89 6.69 -23.31
C MET A 132 -22.32 7.92 -24.03
N GLY A 133 -23.08 9.02 -24.03
CA GLY A 133 -22.59 10.28 -24.61
C GLY A 133 -21.22 10.67 -24.00
N PRO A 134 -20.31 11.25 -24.80
CA PRO A 134 -18.95 11.57 -24.36
C PRO A 134 -18.88 12.42 -23.08
N LYS A 135 -19.84 13.30 -22.86
CA LYS A 135 -19.94 14.16 -21.66
C LYS A 135 -20.23 13.34 -20.40
N LEU A 136 -21.22 12.45 -20.44
CA LEU A 136 -21.59 11.63 -19.28
C LEU A 136 -20.45 10.66 -18.91
N MET A 137 -19.77 10.10 -19.91
CA MET A 137 -18.59 9.26 -19.71
C MET A 137 -17.45 10.04 -19.06
N ARG A 138 -17.17 11.28 -19.55
CA ARG A 138 -16.14 12.15 -18.98
C ARG A 138 -16.47 12.60 -17.56
N GLN A 139 -17.74 12.97 -17.30
CA GLN A 139 -18.17 13.37 -15.95
C GLN A 139 -18.04 12.22 -14.97
N ARG A 140 -18.45 11.02 -15.35
CA ARG A 140 -18.31 9.83 -14.49
C ARG A 140 -16.84 9.51 -14.20
N LEU A 141 -16.00 9.49 -15.25
CA LEU A 141 -14.57 9.27 -15.09
C LEU A 141 -13.91 10.35 -14.22
N ALA A 142 -14.29 11.63 -14.42
CA ALA A 142 -13.79 12.72 -13.59
C ALA A 142 -14.19 12.59 -12.12
N GLN A 143 -15.42 12.14 -11.83
CA GLN A 143 -15.90 11.90 -10.47
C GLN A 143 -15.18 10.71 -9.82
N GLU A 144 -14.99 9.62 -10.57
CA GLU A 144 -14.24 8.43 -10.09
C GLU A 144 -12.78 8.79 -9.78
N LEU A 145 -12.11 9.55 -10.66
CA LEU A 145 -10.74 10.03 -10.45
C LEU A 145 -10.64 11.00 -9.27
N GLU A 146 -11.60 11.90 -9.09
CA GLU A 146 -11.59 12.83 -7.96
C GLU A 146 -11.84 12.10 -6.63
N GLN A 147 -12.73 11.13 -6.60
CA GLN A 147 -12.94 10.28 -5.42
C GLN A 147 -11.66 9.47 -5.08
N GLU A 148 -11.00 8.91 -6.09
CA GLU A 148 -9.74 8.21 -5.89
C GLU A 148 -8.64 9.15 -5.37
N ARG A 149 -8.55 10.38 -5.88
CA ARG A 149 -7.61 11.41 -5.38
C ARG A 149 -7.87 11.78 -3.92
N ILE A 150 -9.13 11.98 -3.56
CA ILE A 150 -9.52 12.32 -2.18
C ILE A 150 -9.15 11.16 -1.24
N GLU A 151 -9.45 9.92 -1.62
CA GLU A 151 -9.14 8.76 -0.79
C GLU A 151 -7.61 8.53 -0.66
N ARG A 152 -6.86 8.68 -1.75
CA ARG A 152 -5.39 8.62 -1.71
C ARG A 152 -4.81 9.70 -0.79
N ALA A 153 -5.27 10.94 -0.93
CA ALA A 153 -4.80 12.05 -0.09
C ALA A 153 -5.12 11.81 1.40
N ARG A 154 -6.26 11.21 1.70
CA ARG A 154 -6.64 10.83 3.07
C ARG A 154 -5.70 9.76 3.64
N ILE A 155 -5.47 8.68 2.88
CA ILE A 155 -4.57 7.59 3.28
C ILE A 155 -3.15 8.14 3.49
N GLU A 156 -2.65 8.98 2.59
CA GLU A 156 -1.34 9.63 2.71
C GLU A 156 -1.24 10.49 3.98
N GLN A 157 -2.29 11.24 4.30
CA GLN A 157 -2.35 12.02 5.53
C GLN A 157 -2.34 11.13 6.79
N GLU A 158 -3.08 10.03 6.80
CA GLU A 158 -3.08 9.05 7.89
C GLU A 158 -1.69 8.42 8.08
N LEU A 159 -1.00 8.07 6.98
CA LEU A 159 0.36 7.53 7.01
C LEU A 159 1.39 8.56 7.50
N GLN A 160 1.26 9.83 7.12
CA GLN A 160 2.13 10.90 7.66
C GLN A 160 1.97 11.09 9.18
N VAL A 161 0.75 10.88 9.71
CA VAL A 161 0.55 10.89 11.17
C VAL A 161 1.21 9.66 11.81
N ALA A 162 1.05 8.48 11.22
CA ALA A 162 1.70 7.25 11.70
C ALA A 162 3.23 7.40 11.71
N SER A 163 3.81 7.96 10.65
CA SER A 163 5.25 8.25 10.54
C SER A 163 5.75 9.15 11.67
N ARG A 164 5.02 10.22 11.96
CA ARG A 164 5.37 11.12 13.07
C ARG A 164 5.32 10.44 14.43
N ILE A 165 4.36 9.55 14.65
CA ILE A 165 4.27 8.77 15.91
C ILE A 165 5.45 7.80 15.99
N GLN A 166 5.77 7.10 14.91
CA GLN A 166 6.90 6.18 14.84
C GLN A 166 8.24 6.90 15.10
N GLN A 167 8.48 8.01 14.40
CA GLN A 167 9.69 8.84 14.64
C GLN A 167 9.80 9.35 16.08
N ALA A 168 8.66 9.63 16.73
CA ALA A 168 8.66 10.02 18.15
C ALA A 168 8.99 8.86 19.10
N SER A 169 8.90 7.59 18.63
CA SER A 169 9.26 6.39 19.38
C SER A 169 10.75 6.03 19.25
N LEU A 170 11.43 6.56 18.24
CA LEU A 170 12.89 6.44 18.11
C LEU A 170 13.62 7.42 19.03
N PRO A 171 14.88 7.13 19.42
CA PRO A 171 15.64 8.01 20.29
C PRO A 171 15.83 9.39 19.68
N LYS A 172 15.52 10.42 20.46
CA LYS A 172 15.70 11.83 20.04
C LYS A 172 17.12 12.34 20.24
N GLU A 173 17.83 11.73 21.15
CA GLU A 173 19.20 12.12 21.52
C GLU A 173 20.08 10.89 21.58
N VAL A 174 21.28 11.02 21.09
CA VAL A 174 22.32 9.99 21.21
C VAL A 174 23.00 10.15 22.56
N PRO A 175 23.19 9.07 23.34
CA PRO A 175 23.88 9.16 24.62
C PRO A 175 25.28 9.76 24.47
N ALA A 176 25.57 10.81 25.23
CA ALA A 176 26.91 11.39 25.31
C ALA A 176 27.76 10.57 26.30
N LEU A 177 28.67 9.74 25.80
CA LEU A 177 29.57 8.92 26.56
C LEU A 177 31.01 9.44 26.40
N GLU A 178 31.70 9.65 27.50
CA GLU A 178 33.10 10.08 27.45
C GLU A 178 33.98 8.99 26.83
N GLY A 179 34.79 9.38 25.83
CA GLY A 179 35.63 8.45 25.11
C GLY A 179 34.91 7.63 24.03
N TRP A 180 33.65 7.91 23.72
CA TRP A 180 32.87 7.18 22.72
C TRP A 180 32.22 8.12 21.70
N GLN A 181 32.12 7.62 20.49
CA GLN A 181 31.34 8.25 19.40
C GLN A 181 30.25 7.25 18.98
N ILE A 182 29.00 7.71 18.94
CA ILE A 182 27.85 6.93 18.49
C ILE A 182 27.18 7.72 17.37
N SER A 183 27.02 7.07 16.20
CA SER A 183 26.37 7.67 15.03
C SER A 183 25.27 6.75 14.51
N PRO A 184 24.00 7.07 14.73
CA PRO A 184 22.87 6.36 14.16
C PRO A 184 22.48 6.98 12.81
N TYR A 185 22.09 6.13 11.89
CA TYR A 185 21.40 6.50 10.65
C TYR A 185 20.16 5.64 10.47
N TYR A 186 19.03 6.25 10.12
CA TYR A 186 17.78 5.57 9.87
C TYR A 186 17.06 6.19 8.69
N GLN A 187 16.72 5.39 7.70
CA GLN A 187 15.93 5.79 6.55
C GLN A 187 14.90 4.71 6.21
N PRO A 188 13.61 4.96 6.45
CA PRO A 188 12.58 4.01 6.06
C PRO A 188 12.38 4.01 4.54
N ALA A 189 12.05 2.84 3.96
CA ALA A 189 11.74 2.68 2.55
C ALA A 189 10.36 3.23 2.17
N ARG A 190 9.47 3.35 3.15
CA ARG A 190 8.11 3.89 3.01
C ARG A 190 7.88 4.97 4.04
N GLU A 191 6.63 5.47 4.13
CA GLU A 191 6.24 6.46 5.13
C GLU A 191 6.48 5.98 6.57
N VAL A 192 6.38 4.65 6.81
CA VAL A 192 6.69 3.98 8.07
C VAL A 192 7.46 2.69 7.80
N GLY A 193 8.41 2.37 8.69
CA GLY A 193 9.29 1.22 8.58
C GLY A 193 9.08 0.15 9.65
N GLY A 194 9.70 -1.03 9.46
CA GLY A 194 9.82 -2.12 10.43
C GLY A 194 11.07 -2.01 11.29
N ASP A 195 12.10 -1.41 10.75
CA ASP A 195 13.40 -1.20 11.39
C ASP A 195 13.33 -0.27 12.59
N PHE A 196 14.23 -0.49 13.53
CA PHE A 196 14.39 0.37 14.70
C PHE A 196 15.78 0.28 15.31
N TYR A 197 16.14 1.33 16.05
CA TYR A 197 17.22 1.33 17.00
C TYR A 197 16.80 2.08 18.28
N ASP A 198 17.47 1.78 19.41
CA ASP A 198 17.22 2.49 20.67
C ASP A 198 18.44 2.47 21.57
N PHE A 199 18.45 3.39 22.56
CA PHE A 199 19.45 3.49 23.60
C PHE A 199 18.79 3.46 24.98
N HIS A 200 19.24 2.55 25.84
CA HIS A 200 18.74 2.46 27.22
C HIS A 200 19.83 2.85 28.19
N LEU A 201 19.66 4.00 28.84
CA LEU A 201 20.57 4.38 29.92
C LEU A 201 20.34 3.47 31.13
N LEU A 202 21.36 2.73 31.51
CA LEU A 202 21.36 1.80 32.64
C LEU A 202 22.18 2.37 33.77
N SER A 203 22.14 1.72 34.95
CA SER A 203 22.98 2.09 36.09
C SER A 203 24.48 1.95 35.78
N GLU A 204 25.31 2.61 36.57
CA GLU A 204 26.79 2.48 36.51
C GLU A 204 27.43 2.82 35.18
N GLY A 205 26.91 3.83 34.46
CA GLY A 205 27.47 4.28 33.18
C GLY A 205 27.31 3.29 32.02
N ARG A 206 26.48 2.27 32.19
CA ARG A 206 26.18 1.30 31.13
C ARG A 206 25.09 1.79 30.19
N VAL A 207 25.18 1.43 28.94
CA VAL A 207 24.21 1.77 27.91
C VAL A 207 23.78 0.53 27.12
N GLY A 208 22.48 0.26 27.15
CA GLY A 208 21.86 -0.71 26.25
C GLY A 208 21.75 -0.14 24.85
N ILE A 209 22.11 -0.90 23.84
CA ILE A 209 22.06 -0.57 22.42
C ILE A 209 21.19 -1.64 21.75
N VAL A 210 20.17 -1.22 21.03
CA VAL A 210 19.23 -2.09 20.33
C VAL A 210 19.24 -1.74 18.84
N VAL A 211 19.27 -2.75 17.99
CA VAL A 211 18.94 -2.65 16.56
C VAL A 211 18.07 -3.84 16.20
N GLY A 212 17.04 -3.64 15.40
CA GLY A 212 16.13 -4.72 15.01
C GLY A 212 15.24 -4.35 13.85
N ASP A 213 14.58 -5.36 13.30
CA ASP A 213 13.61 -5.25 12.23
C ASP A 213 12.38 -6.13 12.51
N ALA A 214 11.19 -5.58 12.26
CA ALA A 214 9.92 -6.27 12.34
C ALA A 214 9.48 -6.73 10.97
N THR A 215 9.24 -8.03 10.81
CA THR A 215 8.80 -8.64 9.53
C THR A 215 7.67 -7.90 8.87
N GLY A 216 7.79 -7.72 7.56
CA GLY A 216 6.80 -7.05 6.71
C GLY A 216 7.12 -5.58 6.52
N LYS A 217 6.19 -4.84 5.91
CA LYS A 217 6.41 -3.42 5.56
C LYS A 217 5.19 -2.58 5.90
N GLY A 218 5.42 -1.30 6.13
CA GLY A 218 4.37 -0.33 6.39
C GLY A 218 3.74 -0.44 7.79
N VAL A 219 2.47 -0.07 7.92
CA VAL A 219 1.81 0.11 9.23
C VAL A 219 1.85 -1.13 10.13
N PRO A 220 1.63 -2.38 9.65
CA PRO A 220 1.71 -3.55 10.51
C PRO A 220 3.10 -3.74 11.14
N ALA A 221 4.17 -3.61 10.36
CA ALA A 221 5.54 -3.71 10.83
C ALA A 221 5.87 -2.60 11.84
N ALA A 222 5.48 -1.36 11.55
CA ALA A 222 5.66 -0.21 12.44
C ALA A 222 4.98 -0.38 13.81
N LEU A 223 3.80 -1.00 13.85
CA LEU A 223 3.10 -1.29 15.11
C LEU A 223 3.81 -2.38 15.92
N VAL A 224 4.29 -3.44 15.27
CA VAL A 224 5.07 -4.51 15.94
C VAL A 224 6.39 -3.96 16.45
N MET A 225 7.10 -3.15 15.64
CA MET A 225 8.30 -2.43 16.02
C MET A 225 8.09 -1.57 17.26
N SER A 226 7.09 -0.68 17.27
CA SER A 226 6.79 0.21 18.39
C SER A 226 6.43 -0.57 19.66
N THR A 227 5.70 -1.69 19.51
CA THR A 227 5.37 -2.59 20.62
C THR A 227 6.64 -3.21 21.20
N THR A 228 7.54 -3.69 20.35
CA THR A 228 8.81 -4.31 20.75
C THR A 228 9.72 -3.32 21.46
N LEU A 229 9.88 -2.10 20.92
CA LEU A 229 10.63 -1.02 21.56
C LEU A 229 10.12 -0.72 22.97
N GLY A 230 8.81 -0.54 23.11
CA GLY A 230 8.20 -0.27 24.42
C GLY A 230 8.44 -1.40 25.44
N MET A 231 8.45 -2.66 24.98
CA MET A 231 8.78 -3.81 25.84
C MET A 231 10.26 -3.84 26.23
N LEU A 232 11.17 -3.63 25.28
CA LEU A 232 12.60 -3.58 25.54
C LEU A 232 12.94 -2.48 26.54
N GLN A 233 12.39 -1.29 26.35
CA GLN A 233 12.58 -0.17 27.27
C GLN A 233 12.04 -0.49 28.67
N ALA A 234 10.85 -1.07 28.79
CA ALA A 234 10.26 -1.45 30.07
C ALA A 234 11.09 -2.52 30.80
N VAL A 235 11.58 -3.51 30.07
CA VAL A 235 12.44 -4.58 30.63
C VAL A 235 13.77 -4.01 31.09
N SER A 236 14.41 -3.15 30.30
CA SER A 236 15.69 -2.52 30.65
C SER A 236 15.58 -1.67 31.91
N GLN A 237 14.51 -0.89 32.06
CA GLN A 237 14.29 -0.04 33.24
C GLN A 237 13.91 -0.83 34.50
N ALA A 238 13.07 -1.89 34.35
CA ALA A 238 12.54 -2.61 35.49
C ALA A 238 13.58 -3.51 36.18
N PHE A 239 14.57 -4.00 35.42
CA PHE A 239 15.45 -5.05 35.92
C PHE A 239 16.91 -4.64 36.01
N ASP A 240 17.29 -3.45 35.55
CA ASP A 240 18.69 -2.98 35.45
C ASP A 240 19.63 -4.13 35.05
N SER A 241 19.15 -4.91 34.06
CA SER A 241 19.69 -6.21 33.72
C SER A 241 21.03 -6.04 33.03
N SER A 242 22.08 -6.60 33.61
CA SER A 242 23.39 -6.74 32.93
C SER A 242 23.40 -7.86 31.88
N SER A 243 22.24 -8.50 31.61
CA SER A 243 22.12 -9.66 30.74
C SER A 243 21.22 -9.35 29.51
N PRO A 244 21.83 -9.09 28.34
CA PRO A 244 21.07 -8.93 27.08
C PRO A 244 20.22 -10.16 26.76
N GLY A 245 20.72 -11.37 26.99
CA GLY A 245 19.99 -12.61 26.76
C GLY A 245 18.70 -12.69 27.59
N ALA A 246 18.81 -12.43 28.90
CA ALA A 246 17.64 -12.44 29.79
C ALA A 246 16.60 -11.36 29.44
N ALA A 247 17.04 -10.22 28.93
CA ALA A 247 16.15 -9.17 28.43
C ALA A 247 15.35 -9.63 27.20
N LEU A 248 16.03 -10.23 26.21
CA LEU A 248 15.37 -10.78 25.02
C LEU A 248 14.41 -11.92 25.34
N GLU A 249 14.75 -12.82 26.31
CA GLU A 249 13.86 -13.89 26.79
C GLU A 249 12.53 -13.33 27.29
N ARG A 250 12.58 -12.29 28.14
CA ARG A 250 11.39 -11.65 28.71
C ARG A 250 10.54 -10.91 27.68
N VAL A 251 11.20 -10.23 26.75
CA VAL A 251 10.52 -9.57 25.63
C VAL A 251 9.81 -10.62 24.78
N ASN A 252 10.51 -11.70 24.42
CA ASN A 252 9.93 -12.78 23.62
C ASN A 252 8.68 -13.40 24.27
N GLU A 253 8.73 -13.76 25.58
CA GLU A 253 7.59 -14.30 26.29
C GLU A 253 6.34 -13.41 26.23
N THR A 254 6.55 -12.10 26.27
CA THR A 254 5.45 -11.14 26.22
C THR A 254 4.98 -10.90 24.77
N LEU A 255 5.91 -10.85 23.82
CA LEU A 255 5.66 -10.50 22.43
C LEU A 255 4.87 -11.58 21.70
N VAL A 256 5.20 -12.87 21.92
CA VAL A 256 4.50 -14.02 21.31
C VAL A 256 2.98 -13.95 21.49
N ALA A 257 2.51 -13.48 22.65
CA ALA A 257 1.09 -13.38 22.95
C ALA A 257 0.41 -12.12 22.37
N ARG A 258 1.18 -11.18 21.78
CA ARG A 258 0.69 -9.84 21.42
C ARG A 258 0.78 -9.50 19.95
N ILE A 259 1.57 -10.24 19.18
CA ILE A 259 1.70 -10.01 17.74
C ILE A 259 1.01 -11.13 16.94
N PRO A 260 0.62 -10.88 15.69
CA PRO A 260 0.11 -11.93 14.81
C PRO A 260 1.11 -13.07 14.64
N SER A 261 0.64 -14.32 14.57
CA SER A 261 1.47 -15.52 14.50
C SER A 261 2.35 -15.65 13.25
N ASN A 262 2.09 -14.84 12.24
CA ASN A 262 2.89 -14.73 11.00
C ASN A 262 3.89 -13.57 11.04
N MET A 263 4.03 -12.89 12.17
CA MET A 263 4.99 -11.79 12.36
C MET A 263 6.02 -12.17 13.42
N PHE A 264 7.22 -11.68 13.26
CA PHE A 264 8.32 -11.83 14.20
C PHE A 264 9.24 -10.60 14.13
N VAL A 265 10.17 -10.49 15.03
CA VAL A 265 11.13 -9.39 15.07
C VAL A 265 12.53 -9.96 15.18
N THR A 266 13.43 -9.57 14.28
CA THR A 266 14.86 -9.79 14.45
C THR A 266 15.42 -8.68 15.35
N CYS A 267 16.29 -9.02 16.30
CA CYS A 267 16.79 -8.03 17.24
C CYS A 267 18.19 -8.38 17.72
N PHE A 268 19.09 -7.42 17.67
CA PHE A 268 20.39 -7.46 18.33
C PHE A 268 20.34 -6.52 19.53
N TYR A 269 20.62 -7.05 20.73
CA TYR A 269 20.67 -6.26 21.95
C TYR A 269 22.06 -6.37 22.58
N ALA A 270 22.69 -5.23 22.82
CA ALA A 270 24.00 -5.15 23.46
C ALA A 270 23.97 -4.19 24.65
N ILE A 271 24.82 -4.44 25.64
CA ILE A 271 25.05 -3.56 26.78
C ILE A 271 26.52 -3.20 26.80
N LEU A 272 26.80 -1.91 26.64
CA LEU A 272 28.14 -1.35 26.73
C LEU A 272 28.42 -0.89 28.17
N ASP A 273 29.50 -1.34 28.74
CA ASP A 273 30.16 -0.71 29.87
C ASP A 273 31.17 0.31 29.34
N SER A 274 30.89 1.59 29.51
CA SER A 274 31.68 2.66 28.89
C SER A 274 33.07 2.83 29.48
N GLU A 275 33.29 2.40 30.73
CA GLU A 275 34.61 2.52 31.39
C GLU A 275 35.56 1.40 30.89
N SER A 276 35.12 0.15 30.98
CA SER A 276 35.95 -0.99 30.56
C SER A 276 36.01 -1.17 29.03
N GLY A 277 34.97 -0.72 28.31
CA GLY A 277 34.78 -1.03 26.89
C GLY A 277 34.18 -2.40 26.63
N THR A 278 33.71 -3.08 27.69
CA THR A 278 33.07 -4.38 27.55
C THR A 278 31.68 -4.25 26.91
N LEU A 279 31.47 -4.99 25.83
CA LEU A 279 30.19 -5.08 25.13
C LEU A 279 29.63 -6.49 25.33
N SER A 280 28.66 -6.63 26.22
CA SER A 280 27.88 -7.86 26.39
C SER A 280 26.71 -7.86 25.41
N TYR A 281 26.45 -8.95 24.67
CA TYR A 281 25.42 -8.96 23.63
C TYR A 281 24.70 -10.30 23.49
N ALA A 282 23.50 -10.24 22.93
CA ALA A 282 22.68 -11.37 22.50
C ALA A 282 22.00 -11.03 21.15
N ASN A 283 21.74 -12.06 20.37
CA ASN A 283 21.14 -11.93 19.05
C ASN A 283 19.88 -12.79 18.93
N ALA A 284 18.78 -12.16 18.56
CA ALA A 284 17.49 -12.78 18.24
C ALA A 284 17.30 -12.84 16.71
N GLY A 285 18.21 -13.52 16.00
CA GLY A 285 18.11 -13.76 14.55
C GLY A 285 18.33 -12.54 13.66
N HIS A 286 18.92 -11.48 14.18
CA HIS A 286 19.28 -10.28 13.43
C HIS A 286 20.62 -10.45 12.73
N ASP A 287 20.90 -9.63 11.71
CA ASP A 287 22.15 -9.58 11.01
C ASP A 287 23.35 -9.39 11.97
N LEU A 288 24.45 -10.04 11.63
CA LEU A 288 25.60 -10.08 12.52
C LEU A 288 26.37 -8.77 12.46
N PRO A 289 26.46 -8.00 13.54
CA PRO A 289 27.26 -6.78 13.58
C PRO A 289 28.74 -7.07 13.33
N TYR A 290 29.44 -6.12 12.76
CA TYR A 290 30.87 -6.19 12.55
C TYR A 290 31.63 -5.35 13.59
N VAL A 291 32.75 -5.90 14.08
CA VAL A 291 33.73 -5.14 14.84
C VAL A 291 34.99 -4.99 14.00
N ARG A 292 35.41 -3.75 13.81
CA ARG A 292 36.68 -3.43 13.22
C ARG A 292 37.73 -3.28 14.31
N ARG A 293 38.75 -4.15 14.26
CA ARG A 293 39.91 -4.12 15.15
C ARG A 293 40.95 -3.11 14.66
N ARG A 294 41.86 -2.65 15.52
CA ARG A 294 42.90 -1.65 15.17
C ARG A 294 43.70 -1.99 13.93
N GLY A 295 43.94 -3.28 13.65
CA GLY A 295 44.68 -3.74 12.47
C GLY A 295 43.89 -3.77 11.17
N GLY A 296 42.61 -3.33 11.16
CA GLY A 296 41.73 -3.44 10.00
C GLY A 296 41.05 -4.81 9.87
N GLU A 297 41.28 -5.73 10.82
CA GLU A 297 40.56 -6.99 10.88
C GLU A 297 39.11 -6.76 11.23
N CYS A 298 38.20 -7.46 10.50
CA CYS A 298 36.75 -7.35 10.68
C CYS A 298 36.22 -8.66 11.28
N GLU A 299 35.72 -8.60 12.49
CA GLU A 299 35.13 -9.71 13.28
C GLU A 299 33.61 -9.61 13.32
N GLU A 300 32.89 -10.73 13.20
CA GLU A 300 31.45 -10.80 13.33
C GLU A 300 31.03 -11.12 14.77
N LEU A 301 30.06 -10.39 15.30
CA LEU A 301 29.49 -10.66 16.63
C LEU A 301 28.43 -11.78 16.55
N ARG A 302 28.87 -13.01 16.76
CA ARG A 302 28.02 -14.19 16.64
C ARG A 302 27.47 -14.61 18.00
N ALA A 303 26.15 -14.62 18.16
CA ALA A 303 25.43 -15.26 19.26
C ALA A 303 24.19 -15.98 18.69
N ARG A 304 23.77 -17.08 19.33
CA ARG A 304 22.66 -17.90 18.85
C ARG A 304 21.35 -17.45 19.50
N GLY A 305 20.30 -17.30 18.68
CA GLY A 305 18.94 -17.04 19.12
C GLY A 305 18.00 -17.03 17.93
N MET A 306 16.74 -17.33 18.17
CA MET A 306 15.67 -17.25 17.19
C MET A 306 15.04 -15.86 17.23
N PRO A 307 14.46 -15.36 16.14
CA PRO A 307 13.71 -14.11 16.16
C PRO A 307 12.64 -14.09 17.25
N LEU A 308 12.39 -12.90 17.80
CA LEU A 308 11.38 -12.67 18.83
C LEU A 308 9.97 -12.87 18.25
N GLY A 309 9.08 -13.44 19.05
CA GLY A 309 7.67 -13.57 18.66
C GLY A 309 7.30 -14.88 17.95
N ILE A 310 8.28 -15.73 17.57
CA ILE A 310 8.00 -17.00 16.86
C ILE A 310 7.38 -18.04 17.81
N MET A 311 7.97 -18.27 18.98
CA MET A 311 7.48 -19.24 19.96
C MET A 311 7.92 -18.89 21.38
N PRO A 312 7.16 -19.32 22.41
CA PRO A 312 7.55 -19.11 23.80
C PRO A 312 8.71 -20.03 24.22
N GLY A 313 9.34 -19.72 25.35
CA GLY A 313 10.38 -20.55 25.96
C GLY A 313 11.73 -20.52 25.24
N MET A 314 11.97 -19.50 24.41
CA MET A 314 13.26 -19.34 23.72
C MET A 314 14.31 -18.80 24.67
N SER A 315 15.55 -19.30 24.55
CA SER A 315 16.74 -18.79 25.22
C SER A 315 17.71 -18.16 24.22
N TYR A 316 18.42 -17.14 24.67
CA TYR A 316 19.35 -16.36 23.82
C TYR A 316 20.77 -16.47 24.40
N GLU A 317 21.69 -16.95 23.55
CA GLU A 317 23.10 -17.02 23.92
C GLU A 317 23.63 -15.61 24.16
N GLN A 318 24.30 -15.43 25.31
CA GLN A 318 25.01 -14.18 25.63
C GLN A 318 26.50 -14.36 25.44
N LYS A 319 27.13 -13.36 24.85
CA LYS A 319 28.60 -13.26 24.70
C LYS A 319 29.10 -11.88 25.07
N GLU A 320 30.41 -11.80 25.21
CA GLU A 320 31.10 -10.56 25.56
C GLU A 320 32.34 -10.38 24.69
N ILE A 321 32.62 -9.13 24.35
CA ILE A 321 33.89 -8.68 23.75
C ILE A 321 34.32 -7.39 24.44
N VAL A 322 35.57 -7.05 24.28
CA VAL A 322 36.10 -5.74 24.65
C VAL A 322 36.38 -4.94 23.38
N LEU A 323 35.87 -3.73 23.31
CA LEU A 323 36.25 -2.75 22.30
C LEU A 323 37.40 -1.92 22.85
N GLU A 324 38.56 -2.06 22.24
CA GLU A 324 39.77 -1.28 22.58
C GLU A 324 39.67 0.14 21.99
N GLU A 325 40.45 1.08 22.51
CA GLU A 325 40.57 2.42 21.92
C GLU A 325 40.90 2.34 20.42
N GLY A 326 40.20 3.14 19.58
CA GLY A 326 40.32 3.14 18.13
C GLY A 326 39.59 2.03 17.40
N GLU A 327 38.94 1.10 18.13
CA GLU A 327 38.05 0.07 17.55
C GLU A 327 36.61 0.59 17.38
N ALA A 328 35.90 -0.01 16.44
CA ALA A 328 34.51 0.36 16.14
C ALA A 328 33.64 -0.86 15.92
N ALA A 329 32.38 -0.77 16.31
CA ALA A 329 31.33 -1.73 15.98
C ALA A 329 30.32 -1.09 15.04
N LEU A 330 29.86 -1.84 14.03
CA LEU A 330 28.76 -1.49 13.13
C LEU A 330 27.63 -2.46 13.34
N PHE A 331 26.46 -1.92 13.70
CA PHE A 331 25.17 -2.60 13.69
C PHE A 331 24.39 -2.10 12.46
N TYR A 332 23.67 -2.97 11.79
CA TYR A 332 22.96 -2.62 10.56
C TYR A 332 21.77 -3.55 10.33
N SER A 333 20.82 -3.11 9.51
CA SER A 333 19.72 -3.95 9.03
C SER A 333 19.99 -4.47 7.62
N ASP A 334 19.22 -5.48 7.22
CA ASP A 334 19.35 -6.19 5.94
C ASP A 334 19.16 -5.28 4.71
N GLY A 335 18.37 -4.20 4.83
CA GLY A 335 18.15 -3.25 3.73
C GLY A 335 19.43 -2.63 3.17
N LEU A 336 20.53 -2.59 3.95
CA LEU A 336 21.83 -2.18 3.44
C LEU A 336 22.45 -3.22 2.50
N VAL A 337 22.46 -4.48 2.91
CA VAL A 337 23.15 -5.57 2.19
C VAL A 337 22.29 -6.18 1.08
N GLU A 338 20.97 -6.08 1.19
CA GLU A 338 20.00 -6.58 0.22
C GLU A 338 19.65 -5.54 -0.87
N ALA A 339 20.17 -4.31 -0.79
CA ALA A 339 19.98 -3.31 -1.84
C ALA A 339 20.52 -3.79 -3.19
N HIS A 340 19.73 -3.65 -4.26
CA HIS A 340 20.07 -4.08 -5.61
C HIS A 340 20.46 -2.90 -6.51
N ASP A 341 21.42 -3.14 -7.38
CA ASP A 341 21.74 -2.21 -8.47
C ASP A 341 20.78 -2.39 -9.66
N SER A 342 20.94 -1.59 -10.70
CA SER A 342 20.12 -1.64 -11.92
C SER A 342 20.24 -2.95 -12.72
N THR A 343 21.22 -3.81 -12.40
CA THR A 343 21.43 -5.14 -13.02
C THR A 343 20.84 -6.27 -12.18
N GLY A 344 20.40 -5.98 -10.95
CA GLY A 344 19.86 -6.94 -9.99
C GLY A 344 20.94 -7.62 -9.13
N ASP A 345 22.17 -7.09 -9.11
CA ASP A 345 23.20 -7.55 -8.18
C ASP A 345 23.01 -6.90 -6.81
N MET A 346 23.17 -7.70 -5.73
CA MET A 346 23.05 -7.22 -4.35
C MET A 346 24.33 -6.50 -3.91
N PHE A 347 24.20 -5.49 -3.03
CA PHE A 347 25.33 -4.85 -2.34
C PHE A 347 26.18 -5.88 -1.59
N GLY A 348 25.56 -6.68 -0.75
CA GLY A 348 26.05 -7.92 -0.19
C GLY A 348 27.05 -7.78 0.96
N PHE A 349 27.10 -8.80 1.82
CA PHE A 349 28.00 -8.87 2.98
C PHE A 349 29.50 -8.75 2.64
N PRO A 350 30.02 -9.31 1.52
CA PRO A 350 31.44 -9.19 1.20
C PRO A 350 31.90 -7.76 0.99
N ARG A 351 31.05 -6.92 0.33
CA ARG A 351 31.34 -5.51 0.11
C ARG A 351 31.26 -4.72 1.42
N LEU A 352 30.21 -4.95 2.22
CA LEU A 352 30.08 -4.34 3.54
C LEU A 352 31.29 -4.62 4.42
N ARG A 353 31.69 -5.89 4.53
CA ARG A 353 32.86 -6.32 5.34
C ARG A 353 34.14 -5.64 4.90
N LYS A 354 34.35 -5.51 3.58
CA LYS A 354 35.52 -4.82 3.01
C LYS A 354 35.54 -3.35 3.41
N LEU A 355 34.41 -2.67 3.27
CA LEU A 355 34.25 -1.25 3.63
C LEU A 355 34.51 -1.01 5.11
N VAL A 356 33.97 -1.84 5.99
CA VAL A 356 34.22 -1.77 7.44
C VAL A 356 35.71 -1.94 7.75
N ALA A 357 36.41 -2.87 7.07
CA ALA A 357 37.83 -3.08 7.26
C ALA A 357 38.67 -1.85 6.81
N GLU A 358 38.30 -1.23 5.69
CA GLU A 358 39.09 -0.15 5.05
C GLU A 358 38.86 1.24 5.68
N HIS A 359 37.64 1.57 6.16
CA HIS A 359 37.23 2.95 6.51
C HIS A 359 37.21 3.25 8.02
N GLY A 360 37.96 2.62 8.85
CA GLY A 360 37.90 2.77 10.31
C GLY A 360 38.80 3.86 10.94
N GLU A 361 39.63 4.58 10.24
CA GLU A 361 40.59 5.50 10.86
C GLU A 361 40.25 6.99 10.71
N VAL A 362 39.59 7.42 9.62
CA VAL A 362 39.33 8.84 9.35
C VAL A 362 37.95 8.99 8.71
N GLY A 363 37.11 9.80 9.32
CA GLY A 363 35.73 10.06 8.85
C GLY A 363 34.68 9.22 9.57
N SER A 364 33.43 9.45 9.26
CA SER A 364 32.33 8.63 9.76
C SER A 364 32.17 7.41 8.86
N LEU A 365 32.23 6.20 9.45
CA LEU A 365 32.03 4.93 8.72
C LEU A 365 30.68 4.88 8.03
N ASP A 366 29.66 5.42 8.68
CA ASP A 366 28.30 5.56 8.17
C ASP A 366 28.25 6.40 6.88
N GLU A 367 28.93 7.56 6.82
CA GLU A 367 28.99 8.38 5.61
C GLU A 367 29.64 7.62 4.45
N ALA A 368 30.76 6.95 4.69
CA ALA A 368 31.44 6.17 3.66
C ALA A 368 30.59 4.99 3.16
N LEU A 369 29.86 4.32 4.05
CA LEU A 369 28.94 3.24 3.69
C LEU A 369 27.77 3.76 2.83
N LEU A 370 27.21 4.89 3.17
CA LEU A 370 26.11 5.49 2.41
C LEU A 370 26.58 6.01 1.05
N GLU A 371 27.75 6.64 0.95
CA GLU A 371 28.33 7.06 -0.32
C GLU A 371 28.54 5.86 -1.27
N GLU A 372 29.09 4.78 -0.76
CA GLU A 372 29.31 3.57 -1.55
C GLU A 372 27.97 2.89 -1.93
N LEU A 373 27.00 2.85 -1.02
CA LEU A 373 25.68 2.33 -1.32
C LEU A 373 25.02 3.11 -2.45
N TYR A 374 24.94 4.45 -2.34
CA TYR A 374 24.32 5.28 -3.38
C TYR A 374 25.09 5.25 -4.71
N SER A 375 26.41 5.11 -4.67
CA SER A 375 27.21 4.90 -5.87
C SER A 375 26.90 3.55 -6.53
N PHE A 376 26.67 2.52 -5.73
CA PHE A 376 26.38 1.17 -6.20
C PHE A 376 25.00 1.05 -6.85
N VAL A 377 23.95 1.56 -6.17
CA VAL A 377 22.58 1.44 -6.65
C VAL A 377 22.27 2.39 -7.83
N GLY A 378 22.99 3.51 -7.92
CA GLY A 378 22.89 4.45 -9.04
C GLY A 378 21.69 5.40 -9.00
N GLU A 379 21.59 6.23 -10.05
CA GLU A 379 20.50 7.22 -10.16
C GLU A 379 19.14 6.54 -10.40
N GLY A 380 18.11 7.04 -9.71
CA GLY A 380 16.73 6.56 -9.88
C GLY A 380 16.41 5.27 -9.11
N TRP A 381 17.31 4.84 -8.24
CA TRP A 381 17.05 3.71 -7.35
C TRP A 381 15.85 3.99 -6.43
N GLU A 382 14.94 3.04 -6.36
CA GLU A 382 13.85 3.03 -5.40
C GLU A 382 14.25 2.13 -4.23
N GLN A 383 14.34 2.68 -3.03
CA GLN A 383 14.74 1.95 -1.84
C GLN A 383 13.77 0.80 -1.56
N GLU A 384 14.31 -0.42 -1.47
CA GLU A 384 13.52 -1.65 -1.36
C GLU A 384 13.13 -1.97 0.08
N ASP A 385 14.04 -1.72 1.04
CA ASP A 385 13.82 -1.95 2.46
C ASP A 385 14.36 -0.82 3.33
N ASP A 386 13.98 -0.81 4.62
CA ASP A 386 14.45 0.17 5.58
C ASP A 386 15.97 0.03 5.77
N ILE A 387 16.68 1.14 5.92
CA ILE A 387 18.12 1.15 6.16
C ILE A 387 18.40 1.73 7.53
N THR A 388 18.92 0.90 8.40
CA THR A 388 19.36 1.27 9.74
C THR A 388 20.86 0.98 9.89
N LEU A 389 21.63 1.99 10.24
CA LEU A 389 23.05 1.85 10.60
C LEU A 389 23.25 2.47 11.98
N LEU A 390 24.07 1.85 12.78
CA LEU A 390 24.52 2.40 14.05
C LEU A 390 26.00 2.07 14.23
N THR A 391 26.84 3.09 14.24
CA THR A 391 28.27 2.95 14.52
C THR A 391 28.55 3.34 15.96
N LEU A 392 29.36 2.51 16.62
CA LEU A 392 29.87 2.72 17.97
C LEU A 392 31.39 2.67 17.91
N ARG A 393 32.08 3.75 18.23
CA ARG A 393 33.53 3.85 18.18
C ARG A 393 34.11 4.28 19.52
N ARG A 394 35.13 3.58 20.01
CA ARG A 394 35.94 4.03 21.14
C ARG A 394 37.03 4.99 20.66
N SER A 395 37.00 6.23 21.15
CA SER A 395 38.00 7.24 20.78
C SER A 395 39.40 6.82 21.25
N ALA A 396 40.44 7.10 20.43
CA ALA A 396 41.80 7.02 20.91
C ALA A 396 42.09 8.21 21.83
N THR A 397 42.61 7.98 23.01
CA THR A 397 43.06 9.01 23.94
C THR A 397 44.34 9.69 23.46
#